data_5c377724abed6c0d81832897c95deb42
#
_entry.id   5c377724abed6c0d81832897c95deb42
#
_cell.length_a   1.000
_cell.length_b   1.000
_cell.length_c   1.000
_cell.angle_alpha   90.00
_cell.angle_beta   90.00
_cell.angle_gamma   90.00
#
_symmetry.space_group_name_H-M   'P 1'
#
loop_
_entity.id
_entity.type
_entity.pdbx_description
1 polymer ?
#
loop_
_entity_poly.entity_id
_entity_poly.type
_entity_poly.pdbx_seq_one_letter_code
_entity_poly.pdbx_strand_id
1 'polypeptide(L)'
;QGISTYTTILTDELSKRNHKKRAEYLMAKDTIFNVGPYFFEVYYPGPGHTEDNIVIWFDKEKILYGGCLIKGVDTENLGYLGDANLEEYHATLKNVQKRYADPRYIIISHSDWNNVHSLEHSIRMAKRLKNRNYR
;
A
#
# COMPACT_ATOMS: atom_id res chain seq x y z
N GLN A 1 -15.06 -25.11 -2.09
CA GLN A 1 -15.50 -23.85 -2.71
C GLN A 1 -14.25 -23.10 -3.15
N GLY A 2 -14.10 -22.88 -4.45
CA GLY A 2 -12.95 -22.15 -5.01
C GLY A 2 -13.08 -20.66 -4.67
N ILE A 3 -12.02 -20.07 -4.12
CA ILE A 3 -11.89 -18.62 -3.93
C ILE A 3 -11.01 -18.12 -5.05
N SER A 4 -11.52 -17.20 -5.87
CA SER A 4 -10.72 -16.54 -6.92
C SER A 4 -9.67 -15.64 -6.29
N THR A 5 -8.43 -15.77 -6.74
CA THR A 5 -7.29 -14.98 -6.26
C THR A 5 -6.79 -14.06 -7.35
N TYR A 6 -6.54 -12.80 -6.99
CA TYR A 6 -6.10 -11.76 -7.91
C TYR A 6 -4.77 -11.17 -7.45
N THR A 7 -3.95 -10.77 -8.39
CA THR A 7 -2.70 -10.06 -8.13
C THR A 7 -2.34 -9.11 -9.27
N THR A 8 -1.43 -8.17 -9.02
CA THR A 8 -0.87 -7.34 -10.09
C THR A 8 0.08 -8.14 -10.97
N ILE A 9 0.31 -7.69 -12.20
CA ILE A 9 1.30 -8.29 -13.10
C ILE A 9 2.69 -8.28 -12.44
N LEU A 10 3.06 -7.18 -11.76
CA LEU A 10 4.34 -7.07 -11.07
C LEU A 10 4.49 -8.11 -9.94
N THR A 11 3.48 -8.27 -9.09
CA THR A 11 3.49 -9.28 -8.03
C THR A 11 3.57 -10.70 -8.60
N ASP A 12 2.90 -10.97 -9.72
CA ASP A 12 2.97 -12.26 -10.40
C ASP A 12 4.39 -12.55 -10.91
N GLU A 13 5.04 -11.57 -11.54
CA GLU A 13 6.43 -11.69 -12.01
C GLU A 13 7.40 -11.93 -10.85
N LEU A 14 7.24 -11.19 -9.73
CA LEU A 14 8.04 -11.40 -8.52
C LEU A 14 7.81 -12.78 -7.92
N SER A 15 6.56 -13.24 -7.86
CA SER A 15 6.19 -14.58 -7.38
C SER A 15 6.81 -15.68 -8.23
N LYS A 16 6.76 -15.53 -9.55
CA LYS A 16 7.40 -16.45 -10.50
C LYS A 16 8.92 -16.50 -10.30
N ARG A 17 9.58 -15.35 -10.20
CA ARG A 17 11.02 -15.22 -9.97
C ARG A 17 11.46 -15.89 -8.67
N ASN A 18 10.64 -15.74 -7.61
CA ASN A 18 10.94 -16.25 -6.28
C ASN A 18 10.33 -17.66 -6.02
N HIS A 19 9.85 -18.36 -7.05
CA HIS A 19 9.23 -19.68 -6.95
C HIS A 19 8.09 -19.76 -5.92
N LYS A 20 7.29 -18.68 -5.81
CA LYS A 20 6.13 -18.59 -4.92
C LYS A 20 4.84 -18.97 -5.65
N LYS A 21 3.80 -19.29 -4.86
CA LYS A 21 2.47 -19.56 -5.40
C LYS A 21 1.94 -18.31 -6.10
N ARG A 22 1.40 -18.49 -7.30
CA ARG A 22 0.84 -17.41 -8.12
C ARG A 22 -0.68 -17.32 -7.93
N ALA A 23 -1.24 -16.14 -8.13
CA ALA A 23 -2.69 -15.96 -8.16
C ALA A 23 -3.29 -16.50 -9.47
N GLU A 24 -4.59 -16.77 -9.46
CA GLU A 24 -5.32 -17.30 -10.59
C GLU A 24 -5.56 -16.24 -11.68
N TYR A 25 -5.79 -14.99 -11.26
CA TYR A 25 -6.10 -13.88 -12.16
C TYR A 25 -5.13 -12.72 -11.98
N LEU A 26 -4.79 -12.09 -13.11
CA LEU A 26 -3.99 -10.87 -13.14
C LEU A 26 -4.90 -9.66 -13.28
N MET A 27 -4.59 -8.60 -12.55
CA MET A 27 -5.27 -7.31 -12.66
C MET A 27 -4.33 -6.23 -13.18
N ALA A 28 -4.89 -5.24 -13.87
CA ALA A 28 -4.19 -4.03 -14.26
C ALA A 28 -3.78 -3.22 -13.01
N LYS A 29 -2.98 -2.15 -13.21
CA LYS A 29 -2.49 -1.30 -12.12
C LYS A 29 -3.60 -0.77 -11.22
N ASP A 30 -4.66 -0.26 -11.84
CA ASP A 30 -5.80 0.34 -11.18
C ASP A 30 -7.04 -0.44 -11.60
N THR A 31 -7.62 -1.16 -10.68
CA THR A 31 -8.75 -2.04 -10.95
C THR A 31 -9.86 -1.79 -9.95
N ILE A 32 -11.09 -1.63 -10.44
CA ILE A 32 -12.27 -1.54 -9.60
C ILE A 32 -12.93 -2.91 -9.54
N PHE A 33 -13.15 -3.39 -8.33
CA PHE A 33 -13.88 -4.61 -8.04
C PHE A 33 -15.29 -4.31 -7.57
N ASN A 34 -16.23 -5.15 -8.02
CA ASN A 34 -17.61 -5.16 -7.56
C ASN A 34 -17.89 -6.46 -6.80
N VAL A 35 -18.31 -6.36 -5.56
CA VAL A 35 -18.70 -7.51 -4.74
C VAL A 35 -20.09 -7.24 -4.15
N GLY A 36 -21.12 -7.74 -4.81
CA GLY A 36 -22.49 -7.41 -4.47
C GLY A 36 -22.73 -5.90 -4.60
N PRO A 37 -23.22 -5.21 -3.56
CA PRO A 37 -23.47 -3.77 -3.59
C PRO A 37 -22.21 -2.93 -3.30
N TYR A 38 -21.06 -3.54 -3.07
CA TYR A 38 -19.85 -2.88 -2.66
C TYR A 38 -18.87 -2.72 -3.83
N PHE A 39 -18.19 -1.57 -3.86
CA PHE A 39 -17.14 -1.24 -4.81
C PHE A 39 -15.88 -0.91 -4.05
N PHE A 40 -14.74 -1.39 -4.54
CA PHE A 40 -13.45 -0.96 -4.05
C PHE A 40 -12.45 -0.86 -5.19
N GLU A 41 -11.55 0.09 -5.09
CA GLU A 41 -10.45 0.29 -6.01
C GLU A 41 -9.17 -0.31 -5.43
N VAL A 42 -8.46 -1.07 -6.25
CA VAL A 42 -7.07 -1.48 -5.98
C VAL A 42 -6.16 -0.56 -6.77
N TYR A 43 -5.22 0.09 -6.09
CA TYR A 43 -4.29 1.06 -6.68
C TYR A 43 -2.84 0.70 -6.37
N TYR A 44 -1.99 0.73 -7.40
CA TYR A 44 -0.54 0.64 -7.28
C TYR A 44 0.07 2.04 -7.23
N PRO A 45 0.48 2.57 -6.07
CA PRO A 45 0.99 3.93 -5.94
C PRO A 45 2.46 4.11 -6.35
N GLY A 46 3.18 2.99 -6.51
CA GLY A 46 4.61 2.93 -6.76
C GLY A 46 5.32 1.99 -5.78
N PRO A 47 6.62 1.74 -5.95
CA PRO A 47 7.41 0.95 -5.02
C PRO A 47 7.63 1.71 -3.71
N GLY A 48 7.63 1.01 -2.57
CA GLY A 48 7.76 1.62 -1.26
C GLY A 48 8.22 0.63 -0.21
N HIS A 49 7.32 0.12 0.63
CA HIS A 49 7.64 -0.93 1.61
C HIS A 49 8.05 -2.25 0.93
N THR A 50 7.46 -2.52 -0.24
CA THR A 50 7.90 -3.53 -1.22
C THR A 50 7.85 -2.93 -2.62
N GLU A 51 8.43 -3.61 -3.61
CA GLU A 51 8.37 -3.16 -5.01
C GLU A 51 6.94 -3.15 -5.57
N ASP A 52 6.07 -3.99 -5.05
CA ASP A 52 4.74 -4.32 -5.58
C ASP A 52 3.58 -3.96 -4.66
N ASN A 53 3.81 -3.11 -3.65
CA ASN A 53 2.73 -2.79 -2.72
C ASN A 53 1.54 -2.12 -3.41
N ILE A 54 0.35 -2.47 -2.95
CA ILE A 54 -0.93 -1.89 -3.38
C ILE A 54 -1.65 -1.30 -2.17
N VAL A 55 -2.58 -0.40 -2.45
CA VAL A 55 -3.56 0.06 -1.48
C VAL A 55 -4.98 -0.23 -2.00
N ILE A 56 -5.95 -0.30 -1.09
CA ILE A 56 -7.35 -0.52 -1.45
C ILE A 56 -8.17 0.66 -0.91
N TRP A 57 -9.05 1.19 -1.75
CA TRP A 57 -9.92 2.30 -1.43
C TRP A 57 -11.40 1.93 -1.54
N PHE A 58 -12.15 2.21 -0.49
CA PHE A 58 -13.60 2.11 -0.44
C PHE A 58 -14.18 3.54 -0.45
N ASP A 59 -14.59 3.99 -1.62
CA ASP A 59 -14.96 5.41 -1.81
C ASP A 59 -16.18 5.83 -1.02
N LYS A 60 -17.19 4.99 -0.92
CA LYS A 60 -18.42 5.26 -0.17
C LYS A 60 -18.17 5.40 1.32
N GLU A 61 -17.36 4.52 1.88
CA GLU A 61 -17.03 4.45 3.30
C GLU A 61 -15.85 5.34 3.67
N LYS A 62 -15.11 5.87 2.67
CA LYS A 62 -13.86 6.63 2.83
C LYS A 62 -12.81 5.85 3.64
N ILE A 63 -12.67 4.56 3.34
CA ILE A 63 -11.70 3.69 3.98
C ILE A 63 -10.51 3.48 3.04
N LEU A 64 -9.32 3.79 3.54
CA LEU A 64 -8.05 3.47 2.89
C LEU A 64 -7.40 2.29 3.60
N TYR A 65 -7.27 1.15 2.91
CA TYR A 65 -6.45 0.03 3.37
C TYR A 65 -5.04 0.20 2.85
N GLY A 66 -4.11 0.54 3.73
CA GLY A 66 -2.70 0.80 3.40
C GLY A 66 -1.75 -0.33 3.76
N GLY A 67 -2.21 -1.32 4.54
CA GLY A 67 -1.40 -2.46 4.94
C GLY A 67 -0.08 -2.05 5.59
N CYS A 68 1.01 -2.72 5.21
CA CYS A 68 2.36 -2.42 5.72
C CYS A 68 3.03 -1.20 5.08
N LEU A 69 2.47 -0.65 3.99
CA LEU A 69 2.98 0.57 3.35
C LEU A 69 2.84 1.78 4.29
N ILE A 70 1.74 1.85 5.03
CA ILE A 70 1.44 2.93 5.97
C ILE A 70 1.70 2.44 7.40
N LYS A 71 2.41 3.25 8.18
CA LYS A 71 2.75 2.96 9.59
C LYS A 71 1.92 3.81 10.54
N GLY A 72 1.60 3.26 11.69
CA GLY A 72 0.87 3.95 12.73
C GLY A 72 1.64 5.13 13.33
N VAL A 73 0.92 6.09 13.87
CA VAL A 73 1.50 7.27 14.52
C VAL A 73 2.32 6.96 15.77
N ASP A 74 2.11 5.79 16.34
CA ASP A 74 2.81 5.24 17.51
C ASP A 74 4.15 4.58 17.16
N THR A 75 4.48 4.46 15.86
CA THR A 75 5.74 3.85 15.42
C THR A 75 6.83 4.91 15.18
N GLU A 76 8.08 4.57 15.51
CA GLU A 76 9.22 5.47 15.33
C GLU A 76 10.00 5.23 14.03
N ASN A 77 9.70 4.14 13.32
CA ASN A 77 10.39 3.73 12.10
C ASN A 77 9.46 3.05 11.11
N LEU A 78 9.97 2.82 9.89
CA LEU A 78 9.22 2.19 8.80
C LEU A 78 9.22 0.64 8.85
N GLY A 79 9.74 0.05 9.93
CA GLY A 79 9.81 -1.40 10.12
C GLY A 79 10.90 -2.06 9.28
N TYR A 80 10.66 -3.31 8.87
CA TYR A 80 11.59 -4.04 8.00
C TYR A 80 11.72 -3.36 6.63
N LEU A 81 12.95 -3.12 6.20
CA LEU A 81 13.26 -2.38 4.97
C LEU A 81 14.06 -3.21 3.96
N GLY A 82 14.22 -4.52 4.18
CA GLY A 82 15.01 -5.39 3.31
C GLY A 82 14.44 -5.52 1.89
N ASP A 83 13.13 -5.37 1.73
CA ASP A 83 12.43 -5.43 0.45
C ASP A 83 11.95 -4.04 -0.03
N ALA A 84 12.34 -2.97 0.70
CA ALA A 84 11.83 -1.63 0.46
C ALA A 84 12.63 -0.88 -0.61
N ASN A 85 11.92 -0.08 -1.40
CA ASN A 85 12.53 0.92 -2.28
C ASN A 85 12.59 2.26 -1.55
N LEU A 86 13.73 2.55 -0.91
CA LEU A 86 13.91 3.73 -0.06
C LEU A 86 13.89 5.05 -0.85
N GLU A 87 14.30 5.01 -2.11
CA GLU A 87 14.30 6.18 -3.00
C GLU A 87 12.89 6.65 -3.32
N GLU A 88 12.01 5.69 -3.60
CA GLU A 88 10.64 5.95 -4.07
C GLU A 88 9.62 5.98 -2.93
N TYR A 89 9.93 5.45 -1.75
CA TYR A 89 8.96 5.28 -0.67
C TYR A 89 8.19 6.58 -0.34
N HIS A 90 8.93 7.69 -0.24
CA HIS A 90 8.31 9.00 0.03
C HIS A 90 7.37 9.42 -1.10
N ALA A 91 7.79 9.29 -2.37
CA ALA A 91 6.96 9.63 -3.52
C ALA A 91 5.71 8.75 -3.62
N THR A 92 5.86 7.45 -3.36
CA THR A 92 4.77 6.47 -3.31
C THR A 92 3.69 6.85 -2.29
N LEU A 93 4.08 7.20 -1.07
CA LEU A 93 3.13 7.67 -0.05
C LEU A 93 2.46 9.00 -0.44
N LYS A 94 3.18 9.90 -1.10
CA LYS A 94 2.60 11.14 -1.63
C LYS A 94 1.59 10.88 -2.75
N ASN A 95 1.80 9.86 -3.58
CA ASN A 95 0.83 9.44 -4.60
C ASN A 95 -0.47 8.96 -3.95
N VAL A 96 -0.37 8.17 -2.87
CA VAL A 96 -1.54 7.75 -2.08
C VAL A 96 -2.28 8.96 -1.51
N GLN A 97 -1.56 9.89 -0.87
CA GLN A 97 -2.16 11.11 -0.29
C GLN A 97 -2.86 11.98 -1.34
N LYS A 98 -2.25 12.13 -2.52
CA LYS A 98 -2.82 12.92 -3.62
C LYS A 98 -4.10 12.29 -4.18
N ARG A 99 -4.14 10.95 -4.28
CA ARG A 99 -5.28 10.23 -4.86
C ARG A 99 -6.45 10.14 -3.87
N TYR A 100 -6.17 9.93 -2.58
CA TYR A 100 -7.15 9.73 -1.52
C TYR A 100 -6.95 10.78 -0.43
N ALA A 101 -7.42 12.00 -0.70
CA ALA A 101 -7.10 13.18 0.12
C ALA A 101 -7.79 13.19 1.49
N ASP A 102 -8.92 12.51 1.64
CA ASP A 102 -9.79 12.61 2.82
C ASP A 102 -10.31 11.23 3.28
N PRO A 103 -9.44 10.32 3.73
CA PRO A 103 -9.87 9.06 4.31
C PRO A 103 -10.48 9.29 5.70
N ARG A 104 -11.61 8.64 5.97
CA ARG A 104 -12.22 8.60 7.30
C ARG A 104 -11.52 7.58 8.20
N TYR A 105 -11.02 6.50 7.60
CA TYR A 105 -10.25 5.45 8.28
C TYR A 105 -9.06 5.05 7.41
N ILE A 106 -7.92 4.78 8.07
CA ILE A 106 -6.73 4.22 7.42
C ILE A 106 -6.39 2.90 8.10
N ILE A 107 -6.71 1.79 7.44
CA ILE A 107 -6.44 0.45 7.96
C ILE A 107 -4.99 0.09 7.68
N ILE A 108 -4.24 -0.21 8.73
CA ILE A 108 -2.82 -0.55 8.70
C ILE A 108 -2.56 -1.88 9.39
N SER A 109 -1.42 -2.52 9.10
CA SER A 109 -1.18 -3.90 9.55
C SER A 109 -0.74 -4.05 11.01
N HIS A 110 -0.11 -3.03 11.61
CA HIS A 110 0.62 -3.20 12.87
C HIS A 110 0.32 -2.15 13.96
N SER A 111 -0.73 -1.36 13.81
CA SER A 111 -1.12 -0.34 14.78
C SER A 111 -2.60 -0.06 14.70
N ASP A 112 -3.08 0.87 15.54
CA ASP A 112 -4.46 1.31 15.54
C ASP A 112 -4.83 1.98 14.20
N TRP A 113 -5.90 1.53 13.59
CA TRP A 113 -6.43 1.99 12.31
C TRP A 113 -7.38 3.18 12.41
N ASN A 114 -7.70 3.65 13.62
CA ASN A 114 -8.57 4.82 13.83
C ASN A 114 -7.85 6.15 13.60
N ASN A 115 -6.53 6.15 13.43
CA ASN A 115 -5.77 7.39 13.32
C ASN A 115 -5.49 7.76 11.86
N VAL A 116 -6.25 8.74 11.34
CA VAL A 116 -6.09 9.24 9.96
C VAL A 116 -4.76 9.95 9.69
N HIS A 117 -4.00 10.32 10.73
CA HIS A 117 -2.68 10.94 10.59
C HIS A 117 -1.56 9.93 10.30
N SER A 118 -1.86 8.63 10.27
CA SER A 118 -0.89 7.57 9.98
C SER A 118 -0.21 7.74 8.62
N LEU A 119 -0.95 8.19 7.59
CA LEU A 119 -0.37 8.45 6.28
C LEU A 119 0.63 9.62 6.31
N GLU A 120 0.27 10.75 6.92
CA GLU A 120 1.17 11.90 7.06
C GLU A 120 2.39 11.57 7.91
N HIS A 121 2.22 10.78 8.97
CA HIS A 121 3.32 10.30 9.79
C HIS A 121 4.30 9.47 8.97
N SER A 122 3.81 8.51 8.19
CA SER A 122 4.61 7.69 7.28
C SER A 122 5.37 8.52 6.24
N ILE A 123 4.72 9.53 5.65
CA ILE A 123 5.35 10.47 4.71
C ILE A 123 6.52 11.20 5.37
N ARG A 124 6.36 11.69 6.60
CA ARG A 124 7.45 12.36 7.35
C ARG A 124 8.62 11.41 7.62
N MET A 125 8.35 10.17 8.00
CA MET A 125 9.39 9.16 8.24
C MET A 125 10.14 8.81 6.96
N ALA A 126 9.44 8.55 5.87
CA ALA A 126 10.04 8.24 4.57
C ALA A 126 10.90 9.40 4.04
N LYS A 127 10.47 10.65 4.22
CA LYS A 127 11.25 11.83 3.87
C LYS A 127 12.55 11.92 4.67
N ARG A 128 12.51 11.65 5.98
CA ARG A 128 13.70 11.65 6.84
C ARG A 128 14.70 10.57 6.43
N LEU A 129 14.19 9.39 6.08
CA LEU A 129 15.02 8.27 5.65
C LEU A 129 15.71 8.58 4.32
N LYS A 130 14.99 9.08 3.33
CA LYS A 130 15.56 9.53 2.05
C LYS A 130 16.69 10.53 2.26
N ASN A 131 16.50 11.54 3.10
CA ASN A 131 17.50 12.56 3.37
C ASN A 131 18.77 12.04 4.10
N ARG A 132 18.68 10.91 4.82
CA ARG A 132 19.84 10.28 5.47
C ARG A 132 20.71 9.49 4.50
N ASN A 133 20.12 8.92 3.46
CA ASN A 133 20.84 8.14 2.45
C ASN A 133 21.66 9.02 1.49
N TYR A 134 21.41 10.34 1.46
CA TYR A 134 22.16 11.32 0.65
C TYR A 134 23.25 12.09 1.45
N ARG A 135 23.52 11.69 2.68
CA ARG A 135 24.64 12.23 3.50
C ARG A 135 25.70 11.16 3.73
#